data_daebd346ccd77702f07294509ebb7ac2
#
_entry.id   daebd346ccd77702f07294509ebb7ac2
#
_cell.length_a   1.000
_cell.length_b   1.000
_cell.length_c   1.000
_cell.angle_alpha   90.00
_cell.angle_beta   90.00
_cell.angle_gamma   90.00
#
_symmetry.space_group_name_H-M   'P 1'
#
loop_
_entity.id
_entity.type
_entity.pdbx_description
1 polymer ?
#
loop_
_entity_poly.entity_id
_entity_poly.type
_entity_poly.pdbx_seq_one_letter_code
_entity_poly.pdbx_strand_id
1 'polypeptide(L)'
;MRRLVRFALPIFALACMTAHAADPAAEKEQSLIRLRASIVKHITTPCGVKPKQRVELKVLLQDNGYLQGLTLVQSSGAPAFDAALMSAIAGAQPYSLPADSAARKDLLNLNLKFDAFATPIPPCK
;
A
#
# COMPACT_ATOMS: atom_id res chain seq x y z
N MET A 1 -12.86 74.52 4.99
CA MET A 1 -13.46 73.20 5.05
C MET A 1 -12.50 72.17 4.51
N ARG A 2 -11.79 71.46 5.36
CA ARG A 2 -10.87 70.39 4.97
C ARG A 2 -11.59 69.06 5.02
N ARG A 3 -11.82 68.47 3.86
CA ARG A 3 -12.38 67.10 3.80
C ARG A 3 -11.23 66.13 4.01
N LEU A 4 -11.25 65.43 5.12
CA LEU A 4 -10.38 64.30 5.38
C LEU A 4 -10.85 63.13 4.55
N VAL A 5 -10.08 62.80 3.50
CA VAL A 5 -10.30 61.57 2.76
C VAL A 5 -9.62 60.45 3.56
N ARG A 6 -10.46 59.64 4.20
CA ARG A 6 -9.97 58.41 4.81
C ARG A 6 -9.79 57.38 3.72
N PHE A 7 -8.55 57.12 3.34
CA PHE A 7 -8.22 55.94 2.55
C PHE A 7 -8.32 54.71 3.47
N ALA A 8 -9.36 53.94 3.26
CA ALA A 8 -9.43 52.59 3.83
C ALA A 8 -8.49 51.71 3.02
N LEU A 9 -7.38 51.31 3.60
CA LEU A 9 -6.50 50.29 3.03
C LEU A 9 -7.23 48.94 3.10
N PRO A 10 -7.34 48.23 1.96
CA PRO A 10 -7.85 46.86 2.03
C PRO A 10 -6.81 46.01 2.73
N ILE A 11 -7.21 45.41 3.82
CA ILE A 11 -6.44 44.37 4.49
C ILE A 11 -6.46 43.18 3.51
N PHE A 12 -5.36 42.98 2.81
CA PHE A 12 -5.09 41.74 2.11
C PHE A 12 -4.94 40.67 3.18
N ALA A 13 -6.00 39.90 3.39
CA ALA A 13 -5.90 38.64 4.11
C ALA A 13 -5.02 37.72 3.28
N LEU A 14 -3.74 37.62 3.66
CA LEU A 14 -2.86 36.58 3.17
C LEU A 14 -3.47 35.26 3.62
N ALA A 15 -4.17 34.59 2.74
CA ALA A 15 -4.56 33.21 2.95
C ALA A 15 -3.27 32.40 3.02
N CYS A 16 -2.82 32.10 4.22
CA CYS A 16 -1.80 31.09 4.43
C CYS A 16 -2.37 29.78 3.88
N MET A 17 -2.02 29.46 2.64
CA MET A 17 -2.10 28.10 2.16
C MET A 17 -1.08 27.29 2.98
N THR A 18 -1.54 26.73 4.08
CA THR A 18 -0.79 25.70 4.77
C THR A 18 -0.73 24.52 3.81
N ALA A 19 0.39 24.38 3.13
CA ALA A 19 0.70 23.15 2.43
C ALA A 19 0.69 22.05 3.49
N HIS A 20 -0.34 21.21 3.49
CA HIS A 20 -0.39 20.05 4.33
C HIS A 20 0.70 19.11 3.82
N ALA A 21 1.81 19.04 4.56
CA ALA A 21 2.78 17.97 4.39
C ALA A 21 2.02 16.65 4.55
N ALA A 22 2.15 15.75 3.56
CA ALA A 22 1.50 14.45 3.62
C ALA A 22 1.86 13.78 4.96
N ASP A 23 0.85 13.37 5.72
CA ASP A 23 1.03 12.65 6.98
C ASP A 23 1.75 11.33 6.67
N PRO A 24 2.91 11.03 7.31
CA PRO A 24 3.64 9.78 7.08
C PRO A 24 2.78 8.53 7.31
N ALA A 25 1.85 8.57 8.25
CA ALA A 25 0.92 7.47 8.50
C ALA A 25 -0.04 7.26 7.33
N ALA A 26 -0.58 8.32 6.74
CA ALA A 26 -1.45 8.25 5.57
C ALA A 26 -0.67 7.77 4.33
N GLU A 27 0.54 8.22 4.16
CA GLU A 27 1.42 7.79 3.06
C GLU A 27 1.76 6.29 3.16
N LYS A 28 2.07 5.81 4.35
CA LYS A 28 2.30 4.40 4.63
C LYS A 28 1.07 3.55 4.29
N GLU A 29 -0.11 3.97 4.74
CA GLU A 29 -1.35 3.25 4.49
C GLU A 29 -1.68 3.18 3.00
N GLN A 30 -1.56 4.28 2.27
CA GLN A 30 -1.76 4.31 0.82
C GLN A 30 -0.77 3.42 0.08
N SER A 31 0.49 3.40 0.49
CA SER A 31 1.50 2.52 -0.09
C SER A 31 1.17 1.06 0.16
N LEU A 32 0.68 0.72 1.34
CA LEU A 32 0.25 -0.63 1.68
C LEU A 32 -0.96 -1.08 0.84
N ILE A 33 -1.92 -0.19 0.61
CA ILE A 33 -3.08 -0.45 -0.24
C ILE A 33 -2.63 -0.72 -1.69
N ARG A 34 -1.72 0.09 -2.22
CA ARG A 34 -1.16 -0.10 -3.57
C ARG A 34 -0.40 -1.40 -3.70
N LEU A 35 0.39 -1.74 -2.69
CA LEU A 35 1.13 -2.99 -2.63
C LEU A 35 0.19 -4.20 -2.71
N ARG A 36 -0.86 -4.21 -1.89
CA ARG A 36 -1.87 -5.26 -1.90
C ARG A 36 -2.60 -5.34 -3.24
N ALA A 37 -2.98 -4.22 -3.80
CA ALA A 37 -3.63 -4.17 -5.11
C ALA A 37 -2.73 -4.72 -6.22
N SER A 38 -1.44 -4.42 -6.19
CA SER A 38 -0.46 -4.97 -7.14
C SER A 38 -0.35 -6.49 -7.02
N ILE A 39 -0.34 -7.01 -5.82
CA ILE A 39 -0.28 -8.46 -5.58
C ILE A 39 -1.55 -9.13 -6.12
N VAL A 40 -2.72 -8.62 -5.77
CA VAL A 40 -4.01 -9.17 -6.21
C VAL A 40 -4.11 -9.21 -7.74
N LYS A 41 -3.61 -8.17 -8.40
CA LYS A 41 -3.57 -8.09 -9.87
C LYS A 41 -2.74 -9.21 -10.51
N HIS A 42 -1.72 -9.69 -9.83
CA HIS A 42 -0.82 -10.72 -10.34
C HIS A 42 -1.19 -12.14 -9.90
N ILE A 43 -2.21 -12.30 -9.03
CA ILE A 43 -2.65 -13.62 -8.60
C ILE A 43 -3.29 -14.37 -9.76
N THR A 44 -2.75 -15.53 -10.07
CA THR A 44 -3.33 -16.49 -11.01
C THR A 44 -3.63 -17.77 -10.26
N THR A 45 -4.87 -17.94 -9.83
CA THR A 45 -5.28 -19.11 -9.05
C THR A 45 -5.77 -20.22 -9.97
N PRO A 46 -5.24 -21.46 -9.82
CA PRO A 46 -5.79 -22.61 -10.55
C PRO A 46 -7.25 -22.86 -10.21
N CYS A 47 -8.03 -23.32 -11.19
CA CYS A 47 -9.44 -23.64 -11.01
C CYS A 47 -9.64 -24.75 -9.98
N GLY A 48 -10.66 -24.62 -9.13
CA GLY A 48 -11.01 -25.60 -8.12
C GLY A 48 -10.22 -25.56 -6.84
N VAL A 49 -9.29 -24.61 -6.72
CA VAL A 49 -8.54 -24.41 -5.49
C VAL A 49 -9.35 -23.58 -4.51
N LYS A 50 -9.60 -24.13 -3.33
CA LYS A 50 -10.36 -23.46 -2.26
C LYS A 50 -9.47 -23.31 -1.02
N PRO A 51 -9.02 -22.08 -0.71
CA PRO A 51 -8.33 -21.81 0.54
C PRO A 51 -9.27 -22.06 1.73
N LYS A 52 -8.73 -22.63 2.81
CA LYS A 52 -9.48 -23.00 3.99
C LYS A 52 -9.39 -21.98 5.11
N GLN A 53 -8.35 -21.16 5.09
CA GLN A 53 -8.05 -20.21 6.15
C GLN A 53 -7.23 -19.04 5.60
N ARG A 54 -7.04 -18.03 6.44
CA ARG A 54 -6.23 -16.86 6.12
C ARG A 54 -4.76 -17.26 5.95
N VAL A 55 -4.14 -16.73 4.90
CA VAL A 55 -2.70 -16.87 4.66
C VAL A 55 -1.96 -15.75 5.38
N GLU A 56 -0.84 -16.07 6.00
CA GLU A 56 0.06 -15.10 6.58
C GLU A 56 1.46 -15.27 5.98
N LEU A 57 2.02 -14.16 5.50
CA LEU A 57 3.32 -14.11 4.84
C LEU A 57 4.19 -13.03 5.45
N LYS A 58 5.46 -13.32 5.61
CA LYS A 58 6.46 -12.32 5.96
C LYS A 58 7.19 -11.88 4.70
N VAL A 59 7.11 -10.60 4.41
CA VAL A 59 7.72 -9.98 3.23
C VAL A 59 8.82 -9.04 3.65
N LEU A 60 10.03 -9.26 3.14
CA LEU A 60 11.16 -8.37 3.31
C LEU A 60 11.47 -7.68 1.99
N LEU A 61 11.50 -6.35 2.00
CA LEU A 61 11.79 -5.53 0.84
C LEU A 61 13.11 -4.79 1.01
N GLN A 62 13.77 -4.54 -0.12
CA GLN A 62 14.93 -3.64 -0.20
C GLN A 62 14.45 -2.18 -0.33
N ASP A 63 15.33 -1.24 -0.09
CA ASP A 63 15.06 0.20 -0.23
C ASP A 63 14.56 0.60 -1.62
N ASN A 64 14.93 -0.15 -2.65
CA ASN A 64 14.49 0.06 -4.03
C ASN A 64 13.14 -0.58 -4.37
N GLY A 65 12.49 -1.24 -3.40
CA GLY A 65 11.20 -1.90 -3.59
C GLY A 65 11.26 -3.32 -4.12
N TYR A 66 12.45 -3.86 -4.37
CA TYR A 66 12.61 -5.26 -4.75
C TYR A 66 12.51 -6.19 -3.56
N LEU A 67 12.04 -7.39 -3.82
CA LEU A 67 11.88 -8.42 -2.80
C LEU A 67 13.24 -8.91 -2.32
N GLN A 68 13.45 -8.88 -1.01
CA GLN A 68 14.66 -9.42 -0.36
C GLN A 68 14.41 -10.82 0.19
N GLY A 69 13.22 -11.06 0.72
CA GLY A 69 12.84 -12.33 1.28
C GLY A 69 11.32 -12.49 1.36
N LEU A 70 10.86 -13.73 1.26
CA LEU A 70 9.46 -14.09 1.34
C LEU A 70 9.32 -15.41 2.09
N THR A 71 8.57 -15.37 3.20
CA THR A 71 8.35 -16.53 4.06
C THR A 71 6.88 -16.76 4.28
N LEU A 72 6.40 -17.97 4.02
CA LEU A 72 5.06 -18.40 4.36
C LEU A 72 5.01 -18.73 5.86
N VAL A 73 4.27 -17.92 6.63
CA VAL A 73 4.11 -18.12 8.08
C VAL A 73 2.93 -19.03 8.37
N GLN A 74 1.82 -18.83 7.66
CA GLN A 74 0.62 -19.66 7.78
C GLN A 74 0.05 -19.95 6.40
N SER A 75 -0.09 -21.23 6.08
CA SER A 75 -0.71 -21.70 4.84
C SER A 75 -2.22 -21.51 4.84
N SER A 76 -2.79 -21.28 3.66
CA SER A 76 -4.24 -21.30 3.44
C SER A 76 -4.88 -22.69 3.58
N GLY A 77 -4.07 -23.74 3.69
CA GLY A 77 -4.50 -25.12 3.57
C GLY A 77 -4.64 -25.62 2.13
N ALA A 78 -4.38 -24.75 1.15
CA ALA A 78 -4.37 -25.08 -0.27
C ALA A 78 -2.99 -24.70 -0.86
N PRO A 79 -2.08 -25.68 -1.01
CA PRO A 79 -0.70 -25.40 -1.46
C PRO A 79 -0.62 -24.68 -2.82
N ALA A 80 -1.55 -24.98 -3.72
CA ALA A 80 -1.60 -24.32 -5.03
C ALA A 80 -1.97 -22.84 -4.92
N PHE A 81 -2.84 -22.46 -3.98
CA PHE A 81 -3.15 -21.06 -3.69
C PHE A 81 -1.95 -20.35 -3.05
N ASP A 82 -1.29 -20.98 -2.10
CA ASP A 82 -0.10 -20.42 -1.46
C ASP A 82 1.00 -20.16 -2.46
N ALA A 83 1.26 -21.11 -3.38
CA ALA A 83 2.23 -20.95 -4.45
C ALA A 83 1.85 -19.83 -5.42
N ALA A 84 0.58 -19.72 -5.79
CA ALA A 84 0.08 -18.65 -6.65
C ALA A 84 0.24 -17.28 -5.99
N LEU A 85 -0.02 -17.17 -4.70
CA LEU A 85 0.15 -15.94 -3.94
C LEU A 85 1.61 -15.54 -3.84
N MET A 86 2.51 -16.47 -3.55
CA MET A 86 3.94 -16.21 -3.50
C MET A 86 4.49 -15.79 -4.87
N SER A 87 4.05 -16.42 -5.94
CA SER A 87 4.38 -16.02 -7.32
C SER A 87 3.88 -14.62 -7.65
N ALA A 88 2.67 -14.27 -7.20
CA ALA A 88 2.09 -12.95 -7.40
C ALA A 88 2.91 -11.87 -6.67
N ILE A 89 3.34 -12.14 -5.44
CA ILE A 89 4.19 -11.24 -4.66
C ILE A 89 5.54 -11.03 -5.37
N ALA A 90 6.15 -12.08 -5.86
CA ALA A 90 7.40 -11.99 -6.62
C ALA A 90 7.22 -11.26 -7.95
N GLY A 91 6.09 -11.48 -8.64
CA GLY A 91 5.81 -10.86 -9.93
C GLY A 91 5.43 -9.39 -9.87
N ALA A 92 4.95 -8.91 -8.72
CA ALA A 92 4.55 -7.52 -8.54
C ALA A 92 5.71 -6.56 -8.20
N GLN A 93 6.91 -7.08 -7.96
CA GLN A 93 8.07 -6.25 -7.71
C GLN A 93 8.56 -5.52 -8.98
N PRO A 94 9.19 -4.32 -8.88
CA PRO A 94 9.45 -3.58 -7.65
C PRO A 94 8.20 -2.89 -7.10
N TYR A 95 8.10 -2.82 -5.78
CA TYR A 95 7.00 -2.13 -5.11
C TYR A 95 7.29 -0.64 -4.98
N SER A 96 6.25 0.18 -5.15
CA SER A 96 6.34 1.61 -4.93
C SER A 96 6.37 1.90 -3.42
N LEU A 97 7.50 2.43 -2.94
CA LEU A 97 7.69 2.77 -1.54
C LEU A 97 7.44 4.26 -1.30
N PRO A 98 6.98 4.65 -0.09
CA PRO A 98 6.79 6.06 0.23
C PRO A 98 8.12 6.82 0.24
N ALA A 99 8.07 8.13 -0.06
CA ALA A 99 9.23 9.00 -0.05
C ALA A 99 9.73 9.28 1.37
N ASP A 100 8.82 9.30 2.36
CA ASP A 100 9.17 9.46 3.76
C ASP A 100 10.01 8.29 4.27
N SER A 101 11.17 8.56 4.85
CA SER A 101 12.11 7.52 5.27
C SER A 101 11.58 6.64 6.40
N ALA A 102 10.82 7.20 7.33
CA ALA A 102 10.22 6.45 8.43
C ALA A 102 9.11 5.52 7.93
N ALA A 103 8.21 6.01 7.07
CA ALA A 103 7.17 5.22 6.45
C ALA A 103 7.75 4.12 5.56
N ARG A 104 8.80 4.41 4.79
CA ARG A 104 9.51 3.42 3.98
C ARG A 104 10.09 2.31 4.82
N LYS A 105 10.80 2.65 5.89
CA LYS A 105 11.42 1.68 6.80
C LYS A 105 10.40 0.70 7.37
N ASP A 106 9.21 1.17 7.72
CA ASP A 106 8.13 0.32 8.22
C ASP A 106 7.63 -0.66 7.16
N LEU A 107 7.73 -0.31 5.88
CA LEU A 107 7.30 -1.18 4.77
C LEU A 107 8.37 -2.16 4.30
N LEU A 108 9.60 -2.07 4.78
CA LEU A 108 10.66 -3.01 4.42
C LEU A 108 10.52 -4.37 5.09
N ASN A 109 9.78 -4.44 6.18
CA ASN A 109 9.49 -5.68 6.91
C ASN A 109 8.00 -5.76 7.22
N LEU A 110 7.28 -6.53 6.42
CA LEU A 110 5.82 -6.61 6.48
C LEU A 110 5.34 -8.02 6.82
N ASN A 111 4.33 -8.09 7.67
CA ASN A 111 3.50 -9.27 7.83
C ASN A 111 2.20 -9.03 7.06
N LEU A 112 2.04 -9.72 5.95
CA LEU A 112 0.83 -9.65 5.13
C LEU A 112 -0.11 -10.78 5.48
N LYS A 113 -1.36 -10.42 5.72
CA LYS A 113 -2.45 -11.36 5.94
C LYS A 113 -3.45 -11.23 4.80
N PHE A 114 -3.68 -12.32 4.09
CA PHE A 114 -4.67 -12.38 3.01
C PHE A 114 -5.82 -13.29 3.43
N ASP A 115 -7.01 -12.71 3.44
CA ASP A 115 -8.24 -13.47 3.56
C ASP A 115 -8.74 -13.78 2.15
N ALA A 116 -8.67 -15.04 1.78
CA ALA A 116 -9.07 -15.49 0.46
C ALA A 116 -10.58 -15.30 0.18
N PHE A 117 -11.37 -15.20 1.22
CA PHE A 117 -12.81 -14.95 1.08
C PHE A 117 -13.14 -13.47 0.87
N ALA A 118 -12.29 -12.58 1.40
CA ALA A 118 -12.46 -11.13 1.29
C ALA A 118 -11.67 -10.51 0.12
N THR A 119 -10.67 -11.23 -0.40
CA THR A 119 -9.85 -10.75 -1.51
C THR A 119 -10.54 -11.10 -2.83
N PRO A 120 -10.84 -10.09 -3.69
CA PRO A 120 -11.38 -10.37 -5.02
C PRO A 120 -10.33 -11.11 -5.84
N ILE A 121 -10.53 -12.41 -6.05
CA ILE A 121 -9.70 -13.24 -6.90
C ILE A 121 -10.29 -13.23 -8.30
N PRO A 122 -9.50 -13.01 -9.34
CA PRO A 122 -10.00 -13.07 -10.71
C PRO A 122 -10.70 -14.42 -10.98
N PRO A 123 -11.79 -14.42 -11.75
CA PRO A 123 -12.46 -15.66 -12.07
C PRO A 123 -11.53 -16.61 -12.82
N CYS A 124 -11.71 -17.85 -12.53
CA CYS A 124 -11.03 -18.95 -13.19
C CYS A 124 -11.27 -18.92 -14.70
N LYS A 125 -10.23 -18.93 -15.46
CA LYS A 125 -10.30 -19.04 -16.93
C LYS A 125 -10.14 -20.48 -17.36
#